data_bafce67a93ffcb9d8330a6bf7896308d
#
_entry.id   bafce67a93ffcb9d8330a6bf7896308d
#
_cell.length_a   1.000
_cell.length_b   1.000
_cell.length_c   1.000
_cell.angle_alpha   90.00
_cell.angle_beta   90.00
_cell.angle_gamma   90.00
#
_symmetry.space_group_name_H-M   'P 1'
#
loop_
_entity.id
_entity.type
_entity.pdbx_description
1 polymer ?
#
loop_
_entity_poly.entity_id
_entity_poly.type
_entity_poly.pdbx_seq_one_letter_code
_entity_poly.pdbx_strand_id
1 'polypeptide(L)'
;MSGGEQQMLAIARALMGRPRLLLLDEPSLGLAPLIVRAIFQIIRDLHAAGVTILLVEQNASLALQIADRAYVLEAGRLTISGPAAELLSDERVQRAYLG
;
A
#
# COMPACT_ATOMS: atom_id res chain seq x y z
N MET A 1 6.40 -22.86 0.05
CA MET A 1 6.71 -21.43 0.28
C MET A 1 5.54 -20.75 0.98
N SER A 2 5.78 -19.94 2.01
CA SER A 2 4.73 -19.17 2.65
C SER A 2 4.20 -18.08 1.72
N GLY A 3 2.99 -17.55 2.02
CA GLY A 3 2.43 -16.43 1.27
C GLY A 3 3.32 -15.19 1.30
N GLY A 4 3.96 -14.93 2.47
CA GLY A 4 4.90 -13.82 2.61
C GLY A 4 6.16 -13.99 1.79
N GLU A 5 6.72 -15.20 1.74
CA GLU A 5 7.87 -15.48 0.89
C GLU A 5 7.55 -15.33 -0.59
N GLN A 6 6.38 -15.81 -1.01
CA GLN A 6 5.90 -15.64 -2.38
C GLN A 6 5.76 -14.16 -2.76
N GLN A 7 5.22 -13.36 -1.85
CA GLN A 7 5.04 -11.92 -2.07
C GLN A 7 6.39 -11.20 -2.16
N MET A 8 7.33 -11.51 -1.27
CA MET A 8 8.66 -10.93 -1.31
C MET A 8 9.41 -11.32 -2.59
N LEU A 9 9.26 -12.56 -3.05
CA LEU A 9 9.85 -13.03 -4.28
C LEU A 9 9.27 -12.30 -5.50
N ALA A 10 7.95 -12.07 -5.52
CA ALA A 10 7.30 -11.32 -6.58
C ALA A 10 7.82 -9.87 -6.67
N ILE A 11 7.98 -9.22 -5.53
CA ILE A 11 8.55 -7.87 -5.45
C ILE A 11 10.00 -7.88 -5.95
N ALA A 12 10.80 -8.85 -5.50
CA ALA A 12 12.19 -8.97 -5.92
C ALA A 12 12.32 -9.15 -7.44
N ARG A 13 11.48 -10.00 -8.04
CA ARG A 13 11.44 -10.21 -9.48
C ARG A 13 11.08 -8.93 -10.23
N ALA A 14 10.09 -8.19 -9.76
CA ALA A 14 9.71 -6.92 -10.35
C ALA A 14 10.87 -5.92 -10.34
N LEU A 15 11.65 -5.90 -9.25
CA LEU A 15 12.79 -5.00 -9.08
C LEU A 15 13.96 -5.32 -10.00
N MET A 16 14.11 -6.55 -10.45
CA MET A 16 15.17 -6.93 -11.39
C MET A 16 15.08 -6.15 -12.70
N GLY A 17 13.87 -5.72 -13.08
CA GLY A 17 13.65 -4.88 -14.25
C GLY A 17 13.98 -3.40 -14.04
N ARG A 18 14.42 -3.00 -12.85
CA ARG A 18 14.68 -1.59 -12.47
C ARG A 18 13.52 -0.66 -12.84
N PRO A 19 12.31 -0.92 -12.32
CA PRO A 19 11.12 -0.16 -12.71
C PRO A 19 11.18 1.27 -12.19
N ARG A 20 10.55 2.19 -12.92
CA ARG A 20 10.23 3.53 -12.42
C ARG A 20 8.90 3.55 -11.71
N LEU A 21 8.02 2.61 -12.06
CA LEU A 21 6.69 2.45 -11.49
C LEU A 21 6.50 1.00 -11.07
N LEU A 22 6.10 0.78 -9.84
CA LEU A 22 5.76 -0.52 -9.29
C LEU A 22 4.28 -0.54 -8.91
N LEU A 23 3.56 -1.53 -9.43
CA LEU A 23 2.14 -1.72 -9.11
C LEU A 23 2.01 -2.89 -8.13
N LEU A 24 1.41 -2.64 -6.96
CA LEU A 24 1.18 -3.64 -5.92
C LEU A 24 -0.31 -3.73 -5.61
N ASP A 25 -0.87 -4.93 -5.79
CA ASP A 25 -2.28 -5.18 -5.56
C ASP A 25 -2.45 -6.02 -4.28
N GLU A 26 -2.95 -5.39 -3.23
CA GLU A 26 -3.22 -5.97 -1.92
C GLU A 26 -2.07 -6.83 -1.38
N PRO A 27 -0.85 -6.26 -1.25
CA PRO A 27 0.32 -7.05 -0.86
C PRO A 27 0.24 -7.62 0.55
N SER A 28 -0.63 -7.11 1.42
CA SER A 28 -0.80 -7.60 2.80
C SER A 28 -1.86 -8.68 2.95
N LEU A 29 -2.67 -8.93 1.91
CA LEU A 29 -3.84 -9.81 2.00
C LEU A 29 -3.49 -11.22 2.46
N GLY A 30 -4.13 -11.65 3.56
CA GLY A 30 -3.97 -13.01 4.09
C GLY A 30 -2.62 -13.30 4.77
N LEU A 31 -1.79 -12.30 5.01
CA LEU A 31 -0.47 -12.49 5.60
C LEU A 31 -0.44 -12.17 7.10
N ALA A 32 0.48 -12.83 7.82
CA ALA A 32 0.69 -12.57 9.23
C ALA A 32 1.23 -11.15 9.48
N PRO A 33 0.92 -10.53 10.64
CA PRO A 33 1.31 -9.14 10.92
C PRO A 33 2.79 -8.83 10.79
N LEU A 34 3.67 -9.75 11.20
CA LEU A 34 5.12 -9.54 11.08
C LEU A 34 5.57 -9.49 9.61
N ILE A 35 4.97 -10.33 8.77
CA ILE A 35 5.26 -10.35 7.34
C ILE A 35 4.74 -9.08 6.68
N VAL A 36 3.56 -8.64 7.06
CA VAL A 36 2.98 -7.38 6.57
C VAL A 36 3.90 -6.20 6.88
N ARG A 37 4.44 -6.12 8.11
CA ARG A 37 5.39 -5.07 8.49
C ARG A 37 6.66 -5.11 7.62
N ALA A 38 7.18 -6.30 7.37
CA ALA A 38 8.37 -6.47 6.54
C ALA A 38 8.12 -5.99 5.10
N ILE A 39 6.98 -6.36 4.52
CA ILE A 39 6.60 -5.95 3.17
C ILE A 39 6.43 -4.43 3.08
N PHE A 40 5.74 -3.82 4.04
CA PHE A 40 5.54 -2.37 4.05
C PHE A 40 6.85 -1.60 4.29
N GLN A 41 7.78 -2.17 5.04
CA GLN A 41 9.11 -1.57 5.17
C GLN A 41 9.87 -1.57 3.84
N ILE A 42 9.78 -2.67 3.08
CA ILE A 42 10.36 -2.74 1.73
C ILE A 42 9.72 -1.67 0.83
N ILE A 43 8.41 -1.50 0.88
CA ILE A 43 7.71 -0.48 0.09
C ILE A 43 8.21 0.93 0.45
N ARG A 44 8.37 1.23 1.74
CA ARG A 44 8.94 2.51 2.19
C ARG A 44 10.34 2.74 1.65
N ASP A 45 11.19 1.71 1.73
CA ASP A 45 12.58 1.80 1.26
C ASP A 45 12.64 2.05 -0.23
N LEU A 46 11.78 1.40 -1.01
CA LEU A 46 11.69 1.60 -2.46
C LEU A 46 11.21 3.01 -2.80
N HIS A 47 10.23 3.51 -2.09
CA HIS A 47 9.74 4.87 -2.28
C HIS A 47 10.84 5.88 -1.97
N ALA A 48 11.59 5.69 -0.88
CA ALA A 48 12.71 6.54 -0.51
C ALA A 48 13.83 6.50 -1.56
N ALA A 49 13.98 5.39 -2.27
CA ALA A 49 14.96 5.22 -3.34
C ALA A 49 14.49 5.81 -4.69
N GLY A 50 13.30 6.40 -4.76
CA GLY A 50 12.80 7.08 -5.95
C GLY A 50 11.86 6.26 -6.84
N VAL A 51 11.45 5.06 -6.41
CA VAL A 51 10.47 4.27 -7.15
C VAL A 51 9.08 4.84 -6.90
N THR A 52 8.34 5.12 -7.96
CA THR A 52 6.93 5.49 -7.87
C THR A 52 6.11 4.23 -7.65
N ILE A 53 5.23 4.23 -6.66
CA ILE A 53 4.47 3.04 -6.29
C ILE A 53 2.99 3.36 -6.31
N LEU A 54 2.21 2.55 -7.03
CA LEU A 54 0.77 2.52 -6.93
C LEU A 54 0.39 1.30 -6.09
N LEU A 55 -0.16 1.54 -4.92
CA LEU A 55 -0.53 0.53 -3.95
C LEU A 55 -2.06 0.45 -3.86
N VAL A 56 -2.61 -0.74 -4.11
CA VAL A 56 -4.01 -1.04 -3.86
C VAL A 56 -4.07 -1.84 -2.56
N GLU A 57 -4.80 -1.33 -1.58
CA GLU A 57 -4.83 -1.93 -0.24
C GLU A 57 -6.18 -1.72 0.43
N GLN A 58 -6.74 -2.76 1.04
CA GLN A 58 -7.94 -2.67 1.84
C GLN A 58 -7.64 -2.14 3.25
N ASN A 59 -6.45 -2.41 3.75
CA ASN A 59 -6.01 -1.89 5.03
C ASN A 59 -5.65 -0.41 4.89
N ALA A 60 -6.65 0.45 5.05
CA ALA A 60 -6.50 1.88 4.85
C ALA A 60 -5.47 2.49 5.79
N SER A 61 -5.41 2.05 7.04
CA SER A 61 -4.46 2.58 8.02
C SER A 61 -3.02 2.38 7.56
N LEU A 62 -2.66 1.17 7.11
CA LEU A 62 -1.33 0.87 6.62
C LEU A 62 -1.00 1.69 5.36
N ALA A 63 -1.93 1.73 4.41
CA ALA A 63 -1.72 2.44 3.15
C ALA A 63 -1.51 3.94 3.38
N LEU A 64 -2.36 4.56 4.21
CA LEU A 64 -2.30 6.01 4.45
C LEU A 64 -1.06 6.43 5.24
N GLN A 65 -0.50 5.55 6.06
CA GLN A 65 0.73 5.84 6.81
C GLN A 65 1.96 5.97 5.92
N ILE A 66 1.96 5.34 4.76
CA ILE A 66 3.14 5.34 3.87
C ILE A 66 2.92 6.08 2.55
N ALA A 67 1.68 6.37 2.18
CA ALA A 67 1.36 7.03 0.93
C ALA A 67 1.57 8.54 1.02
N ASP A 68 1.93 9.15 -0.10
CA ASP A 68 1.92 10.61 -0.25
C ASP A 68 0.50 11.08 -0.54
N ARG A 69 -0.20 10.35 -1.41
CA ARG A 69 -1.53 10.68 -1.86
C ARG A 69 -2.39 9.43 -1.92
N ALA A 70 -3.67 9.57 -1.69
CA ALA A 70 -4.58 8.44 -1.71
C ALA A 70 -5.89 8.74 -2.41
N TYR A 71 -6.51 7.67 -2.91
CA TYR A 71 -7.78 7.69 -3.62
C TYR A 71 -8.67 6.60 -3.04
N VAL A 72 -9.85 6.97 -2.55
CA VAL A 72 -10.81 6.03 -1.98
C VAL A 72 -11.84 5.67 -3.04
N LEU A 73 -11.96 4.38 -3.32
CA LEU A 73 -12.94 3.84 -4.26
C LEU A 73 -14.04 3.09 -3.52
N GLU A 74 -15.27 3.39 -3.86
CA GLU A 74 -16.45 2.67 -3.35
C GLU A 74 -17.33 2.28 -4.54
N ALA A 75 -17.62 0.98 -4.65
CA ALA A 75 -18.44 0.44 -5.76
C ALA A 75 -17.95 0.92 -7.14
N GLY A 76 -16.64 0.95 -7.34
CA GLY A 76 -16.03 1.37 -8.60
C GLY A 76 -15.99 2.89 -8.83
N ARG A 77 -16.36 3.68 -7.82
CA ARG A 77 -16.37 5.14 -7.94
C ARG A 77 -15.34 5.77 -7.01
N LEU A 78 -14.67 6.80 -7.51
CA LEU A 78 -13.79 7.62 -6.69
C LEU A 78 -14.65 8.53 -5.80
N THR A 79 -14.55 8.36 -4.48
CA THR A 79 -15.36 9.13 -3.52
C THR A 79 -14.57 10.19 -2.78
N ILE A 80 -13.32 9.89 -2.43
CA ILE A 80 -12.45 10.79 -1.67
C ILE A 80 -11.05 10.71 -2.28
N SER A 81 -10.37 11.83 -2.40
CA SER A 81 -8.97 11.84 -2.80
C SER A 81 -8.25 13.04 -2.18
N GLY A 82 -6.94 12.90 -2.02
CA GLY A 82 -6.12 13.97 -1.49
C GLY A 82 -4.81 13.49 -0.88
N PRO A 83 -4.05 14.39 -0.26
CA PRO A 83 -2.87 14.01 0.50
C PRO A 83 -3.22 13.00 1.60
N ALA A 84 -2.41 11.96 1.75
CA ALA A 84 -2.70 10.90 2.71
C ALA A 84 -2.83 11.42 4.15
N ALA A 85 -2.01 12.40 4.52
CA ALA A 85 -2.09 13.01 5.85
C ALA A 85 -3.46 13.65 6.13
N GLU A 86 -4.09 14.26 5.13
CA GLU A 86 -5.43 14.83 5.27
C GLU A 86 -6.49 13.73 5.38
N LEU A 87 -6.34 12.63 4.63
CA LEU A 87 -7.28 11.53 4.70
C LEU A 87 -7.24 10.83 6.06
N LEU A 88 -6.07 10.74 6.68
CA LEU A 88 -5.94 10.17 8.03
C LEU A 88 -6.79 10.91 9.07
N SER A 89 -6.97 12.21 8.92
CA SER A 89 -7.79 13.03 9.81
C SER A 89 -9.20 13.30 9.30
N ASP A 90 -9.57 12.78 8.13
CA ASP A 90 -10.90 12.94 7.57
C ASP A 90 -11.91 12.05 8.32
N GLU A 91 -12.97 12.64 8.85
CA GLU A 91 -13.98 11.90 9.62
C GLU A 91 -14.66 10.80 8.81
N ARG A 92 -14.89 11.02 7.53
CA ARG A 92 -15.52 10.02 6.64
C ARG A 92 -14.62 8.79 6.51
N VAL A 93 -13.33 9.02 6.35
CA VAL A 93 -12.32 7.95 6.24
C VAL A 93 -12.21 7.21 7.58
N GLN A 94 -12.14 7.93 8.69
CA GLN A 94 -12.05 7.33 10.02
C GLN A 94 -13.26 6.44 10.32
N ARG A 95 -14.46 6.88 10.02
CA ARG A 95 -15.68 6.08 10.25
C ARG A 95 -15.77 4.85 9.38
N ALA A 96 -15.40 4.97 8.11
CA ALA A 96 -15.58 3.89 7.14
C ALA A 96 -14.44 2.87 7.16
N TYR A 97 -13.20 3.30 7.43
CA TYR A 97 -12.02 2.47 7.19
C TYR A 97 -11.03 2.38 8.36
N LEU A 98 -11.04 3.31 9.29
CA LEU A 98 -10.05 3.38 10.38
C LEU A 98 -10.65 3.10 11.76
N GLY A 99 -11.95 3.00 11.84
CA GLY A 99 -12.66 2.69 13.07
C GLY A 99 -12.67 1.21 13.36
#